data_95005adcb27d47d497ae36e61df66d40
#
_entry.id   95005adcb27d47d497ae36e61df66d40
#
_cell.length_a   1.000
_cell.length_b   1.000
_cell.length_c   1.000
_cell.angle_alpha   90.00
_cell.angle_beta   90.00
_cell.angle_gamma   90.00
#
_symmetry.space_group_name_H-M   'P 1'
#
loop_
_entity.id
_entity.type
_entity.pdbx_description
1 polymer ?
#
loop_
_entity_poly.entity_id
_entity_poly.type
_entity_poly.pdbx_seq_one_letter_code
_entity_poly.pdbx_strand_id
1 'polypeptide(L)'
;MQEIKEKLTLLSEEAKKSIESLDLPSKKEKLTELEGQMSAEGFWDDQSHAQKISRDAGHLRNTIDAWEKLQKDVQDLIELTEMIDPATDADSFAQLQKDVDLAEKQHDKLNIELYMSGPHDSSEAVITFHAGTGGTDASDFAEMLMRMYLRFCEKREWKTEQISLSPGSEAGIKSASFKVQGPFAYGYLKHENGVHRLVRLSPFNSGGTRETSFAMVEIVPEVEESALEIKDEDIKWDVFRAGGAGGKSVKTADSAVRLTHKSS
;
A
#
# COMPACT_ATOMS: atom_id res chain seq x y z
N MET A 1 13.99 0.92 36.48
CA MET A 1 14.33 2.29 36.01
C MET A 1 15.53 2.31 35.05
N GLN A 2 16.69 1.74 35.42
CA GLN A 2 17.90 1.77 34.58
C GLN A 2 17.66 1.20 33.16
N GLU A 3 16.99 0.05 33.06
CA GLU A 3 16.63 -0.58 31.79
C GLU A 3 15.73 0.33 30.92
N ILE A 4 14.79 1.06 31.53
CA ILE A 4 13.92 1.98 30.80
C ILE A 4 14.73 3.18 30.25
N LYS A 5 15.67 3.71 31.06
CA LYS A 5 16.55 4.80 30.61
C LYS A 5 17.42 4.38 29.42
N GLU A 6 17.99 3.17 29.48
CA GLU A 6 18.79 2.63 28.38
C GLU A 6 17.94 2.44 27.09
N LYS A 7 16.73 1.91 27.20
CA LYS A 7 15.79 1.77 26.10
C LYS A 7 15.43 3.13 25.49
N LEU A 8 15.06 4.11 26.31
CA LEU A 8 14.70 5.44 25.82
C LEU A 8 15.88 6.18 25.17
N THR A 9 17.09 5.99 25.71
CA THR A 9 18.30 6.57 25.10
C THR A 9 18.54 5.96 23.71
N LEU A 10 18.44 4.65 23.58
CA LEU A 10 18.58 3.94 22.31
C LEU A 10 17.50 4.41 21.32
N LEU A 11 16.23 4.44 21.76
CA LEU A 11 15.11 4.89 20.93
C LEU A 11 15.29 6.34 20.45
N SER A 12 15.79 7.23 21.32
CA SER A 12 16.09 8.62 20.95
C SER A 12 17.18 8.72 19.88
N GLU A 13 18.24 7.90 19.99
CA GLU A 13 19.31 7.85 18.99
C GLU A 13 18.83 7.29 17.65
N GLU A 14 18.05 6.22 17.68
CA GLU A 14 17.47 5.61 16.47
C GLU A 14 16.49 6.57 15.79
N ALA A 15 15.61 7.21 16.56
CA ALA A 15 14.69 8.21 16.02
C ALA A 15 15.43 9.40 15.37
N LYS A 16 16.52 9.87 15.97
CA LYS A 16 17.36 10.94 15.37
C LYS A 16 17.97 10.49 14.04
N LYS A 17 18.55 9.29 13.97
CA LYS A 17 19.13 8.75 12.74
C LYS A 17 18.06 8.59 11.64
N SER A 18 16.87 8.15 12.00
CA SER A 18 15.76 8.02 11.07
C SER A 18 15.31 9.38 10.53
N ILE A 19 15.22 10.40 11.40
CA ILE A 19 14.89 11.79 11.06
C ILE A 19 15.95 12.40 10.13
N GLU A 20 17.23 12.16 10.38
CA GLU A 20 18.33 12.60 9.52
C GLU A 20 18.25 11.92 8.14
N SER A 21 18.01 10.60 8.11
CA SER A 21 17.85 9.85 6.86
C SER A 21 16.63 10.30 6.04
N LEU A 22 15.58 10.75 6.72
CA LEU A 22 14.34 11.26 6.11
C LEU A 22 14.49 12.65 5.50
N ASP A 23 15.54 13.38 5.87
CA ASP A 23 15.76 14.78 5.51
C ASP A 23 14.51 15.65 5.80
N LEU A 24 14.07 15.64 7.07
CA LEU A 24 12.91 16.41 7.50
C LEU A 24 12.98 17.90 7.11
N PRO A 25 14.14 18.59 7.17
CA PRO A 25 14.23 19.97 6.72
C PRO A 25 13.78 20.17 5.28
N SER A 26 14.29 19.38 4.34
CA SER A 26 13.89 19.44 2.93
C SER A 26 12.40 19.13 2.74
N LYS A 27 11.86 18.16 3.50
CA LYS A 27 10.42 17.86 3.47
C LYS A 27 9.54 18.99 3.97
N LYS A 28 10.00 19.75 4.99
CA LYS A 28 9.31 20.96 5.48
C LYS A 28 9.33 22.10 4.46
N GLU A 29 10.46 22.30 3.79
CA GLU A 29 10.55 23.28 2.70
C GLU A 29 9.57 22.92 1.57
N LYS A 30 9.56 21.65 1.15
CA LYS A 30 8.62 21.15 0.14
C LYS A 30 7.16 21.29 0.58
N LEU A 31 6.84 21.01 1.84
CA LEU A 31 5.50 21.22 2.39
C LEU A 31 5.09 22.69 2.30
N THR A 32 5.99 23.60 2.69
CA THR A 32 5.75 25.05 2.62
C THR A 32 5.51 25.50 1.17
N GLU A 33 6.25 24.93 0.22
CA GLU A 33 6.07 25.21 -1.20
C GLU A 33 4.69 24.75 -1.69
N LEU A 34 4.27 23.51 -1.36
CA LEU A 34 2.97 22.99 -1.73
C LEU A 34 1.82 23.78 -1.10
N GLU A 35 1.95 24.17 0.16
CA GLU A 35 0.99 25.05 0.86
C GLU A 35 0.90 26.44 0.22
N GLY A 36 2.04 26.96 -0.23
CA GLY A 36 2.10 28.18 -1.03
C GLY A 36 1.33 28.06 -2.35
N GLN A 37 1.49 26.94 -3.07
CA GLN A 37 0.74 26.66 -4.29
C GLN A 37 -0.76 26.53 -4.02
N MET A 38 -1.17 25.86 -2.93
CA MET A 38 -2.57 25.73 -2.51
C MET A 38 -3.24 27.07 -2.18
N SER A 39 -2.44 28.07 -1.81
CA SER A 39 -2.91 29.41 -1.48
C SER A 39 -2.97 30.34 -2.70
N ALA A 40 -2.48 29.93 -3.85
CA ALA A 40 -2.46 30.72 -5.07
C ALA A 40 -3.85 30.92 -5.67
N GLU A 41 -4.09 32.07 -6.26
CA GLU A 41 -5.35 32.39 -6.96
C GLU A 41 -5.54 31.44 -8.16
N GLY A 42 -6.71 30.84 -8.31
CA GLY A 42 -6.99 29.87 -9.39
C GLY A 42 -6.54 28.44 -9.14
N PHE A 43 -5.92 28.13 -8.00
CA PHE A 43 -5.45 26.78 -7.67
C PHE A 43 -6.59 25.73 -7.74
N TRP A 44 -7.78 26.08 -7.31
CA TRP A 44 -8.95 25.20 -7.25
C TRP A 44 -9.70 25.03 -8.59
N ASP A 45 -9.30 25.75 -9.62
CA ASP A 45 -9.93 25.69 -10.95
C ASP A 45 -9.62 24.36 -11.65
N ASP A 46 -8.44 23.79 -11.42
CA ASP A 46 -8.09 22.43 -11.82
C ASP A 46 -8.25 21.45 -10.65
N GLN A 47 -9.39 20.80 -10.61
CA GLN A 47 -9.76 19.90 -9.52
C GLN A 47 -8.80 18.70 -9.39
N SER A 48 -8.30 18.15 -10.51
CA SER A 48 -7.38 17.00 -10.50
C SER A 48 -6.04 17.40 -9.92
N HIS A 49 -5.47 18.51 -10.38
CA HIS A 49 -4.22 19.07 -9.89
C HIS A 49 -4.32 19.45 -8.41
N ALA A 50 -5.40 20.11 -8.01
CA ALA A 50 -5.63 20.54 -6.63
C ALA A 50 -5.74 19.35 -5.67
N GLN A 51 -6.44 18.27 -6.07
CA GLN A 51 -6.52 17.04 -5.28
C GLN A 51 -5.15 16.38 -5.09
N LYS A 52 -4.32 16.32 -6.14
CA LYS A 52 -2.99 15.75 -6.07
C LYS A 52 -2.09 16.51 -5.10
N ILE A 53 -1.98 17.84 -5.30
CA ILE A 53 -1.16 18.70 -4.43
C ILE A 53 -1.64 18.63 -2.97
N SER A 54 -2.95 18.64 -2.74
CA SER A 54 -3.52 18.55 -1.39
C SER A 54 -3.23 17.21 -0.73
N ARG A 55 -3.25 16.12 -1.48
CA ARG A 55 -2.89 14.78 -1.01
C ARG A 55 -1.41 14.71 -0.64
N ASP A 56 -0.54 15.20 -1.53
CA ASP A 56 0.92 15.20 -1.32
C ASP A 56 1.30 16.07 -0.11
N ALA A 57 0.70 17.25 0.02
CA ALA A 57 0.90 18.12 1.18
C ALA A 57 0.40 17.46 2.48
N GLY A 58 -0.77 16.82 2.45
CA GLY A 58 -1.31 16.06 3.57
C GLY A 58 -0.40 14.90 4.00
N HIS A 59 0.14 14.15 3.05
CA HIS A 59 1.11 13.09 3.31
C HIS A 59 2.40 13.60 3.97
N LEU A 60 2.98 14.67 3.41
CA LEU A 60 4.19 15.28 3.97
C LEU A 60 3.96 15.79 5.38
N ARG A 61 2.84 16.49 5.61
CA ARG A 61 2.46 17.02 6.94
C ARG A 61 2.35 15.87 7.95
N ASN A 62 1.56 14.84 7.62
CA ASN A 62 1.38 13.70 8.52
C ASN A 62 2.70 13.00 8.87
N THR A 63 3.60 12.86 7.88
CA THR A 63 4.92 12.28 8.10
C THR A 63 5.75 13.14 9.05
N ILE A 64 5.83 14.45 8.81
CA ILE A 64 6.58 15.40 9.63
C ILE A 64 6.04 15.40 11.07
N ASP A 65 4.72 15.58 11.22
CA ASP A 65 4.05 15.64 12.52
C ASP A 65 4.25 14.34 13.33
N ALA A 66 4.20 13.19 12.66
CA ALA A 66 4.38 11.91 13.33
C ALA A 66 5.80 11.74 13.91
N TRP A 67 6.84 12.12 13.15
CA TRP A 67 8.23 12.05 13.62
C TRP A 67 8.55 13.10 14.68
N GLU A 68 8.05 14.34 14.55
CA GLU A 68 8.21 15.38 15.55
C GLU A 68 7.52 15.00 16.86
N LYS A 69 6.30 14.46 16.75
CA LYS A 69 5.57 13.98 17.91
C LYS A 69 6.32 12.86 18.62
N LEU A 70 6.80 11.85 17.88
CA LEU A 70 7.58 10.75 18.47
C LEU A 70 8.82 11.29 19.19
N GLN A 71 9.56 12.20 18.56
CA GLN A 71 10.75 12.81 19.17
C GLN A 71 10.42 13.53 20.47
N LYS A 72 9.31 14.28 20.48
CA LYS A 72 8.84 14.97 21.68
C LYS A 72 8.40 13.99 22.75
N ASP A 73 7.57 12.98 22.39
CA ASP A 73 7.07 11.98 23.33
C ASP A 73 8.25 11.23 24.00
N VAL A 74 9.27 10.84 23.24
CA VAL A 74 10.48 10.19 23.77
C VAL A 74 11.24 11.12 24.73
N GLN A 75 11.37 12.41 24.41
CA GLN A 75 12.03 13.38 25.27
C GLN A 75 11.25 13.57 26.59
N ASP A 76 9.93 13.72 26.51
CA ASP A 76 9.05 13.86 27.67
C ASP A 76 9.14 12.59 28.59
N LEU A 77 9.23 11.39 27.98
CA LEU A 77 9.42 10.15 28.72
C LEU A 77 10.78 10.07 29.40
N ILE A 78 11.85 10.55 28.79
CA ILE A 78 13.18 10.65 29.41
C ILE A 78 13.10 11.55 30.67
N GLU A 79 12.48 12.71 30.56
CA GLU A 79 12.30 13.63 31.69
C GLU A 79 11.48 12.99 32.83
N LEU A 80 10.40 12.26 32.48
CA LEU A 80 9.60 11.53 33.47
C LEU A 80 10.41 10.46 34.22
N THR A 81 11.42 9.83 33.58
CA THR A 81 12.28 8.85 34.30
C THR A 81 13.11 9.48 35.40
N GLU A 82 13.33 10.79 35.36
CA GLU A 82 14.08 11.50 36.41
C GLU A 82 13.20 11.90 37.60
N MET A 83 11.87 11.99 37.35
CA MET A 83 10.90 12.45 38.35
C MET A 83 10.23 11.30 39.12
N ILE A 84 10.15 10.10 38.54
CA ILE A 84 9.43 8.95 39.11
C ILE A 84 10.41 8.08 39.90
N ASP A 85 10.09 7.85 41.19
CA ASP A 85 10.78 6.85 42.01
C ASP A 85 9.95 5.54 42.03
N PRO A 86 10.47 4.45 41.43
CA PRO A 86 9.76 3.17 41.37
C PRO A 86 9.39 2.57 42.77
N ALA A 87 10.09 2.99 43.82
CA ALA A 87 9.86 2.48 45.16
C ALA A 87 8.68 3.16 45.87
N THR A 88 8.37 4.40 45.50
CA THR A 88 7.32 5.23 46.10
C THR A 88 6.09 5.38 45.23
N ASP A 89 6.22 5.24 43.92
CA ASP A 89 5.13 5.45 42.96
C ASP A 89 5.10 4.31 41.89
N ALA A 90 4.60 3.16 42.34
CA ALA A 90 4.51 1.96 41.49
C ALA A 90 3.51 2.13 40.32
N ASP A 91 2.43 2.90 40.51
CA ASP A 91 1.41 3.11 39.47
C ASP A 91 1.94 3.99 38.33
N SER A 92 2.61 5.10 38.66
CA SER A 92 3.26 5.95 37.66
C SER A 92 4.38 5.22 36.93
N PHE A 93 5.11 4.34 37.63
CA PHE A 93 6.15 3.51 37.02
C PHE A 93 5.54 2.50 36.03
N ALA A 94 4.43 1.86 36.38
CA ALA A 94 3.74 0.92 35.48
C ALA A 94 3.15 1.65 34.24
N GLN A 95 2.70 2.89 34.41
CA GLN A 95 2.23 3.70 33.29
C GLN A 95 3.40 4.09 32.36
N LEU A 96 4.51 4.55 32.94
CA LEU A 96 5.73 4.87 32.19
C LEU A 96 6.20 3.70 31.32
N GLN A 97 6.18 2.46 31.85
CA GLN A 97 6.52 1.27 31.06
C GLN A 97 5.63 1.10 29.85
N LYS A 98 4.31 1.27 30.00
CA LYS A 98 3.35 1.17 28.90
C LYS A 98 3.58 2.25 27.84
N ASP A 99 3.88 3.47 28.28
CA ASP A 99 4.10 4.60 27.38
C ASP A 99 5.41 4.42 26.59
N VAL A 100 6.46 3.85 27.21
CA VAL A 100 7.69 3.46 26.52
C VAL A 100 7.43 2.38 25.47
N ASP A 101 6.69 1.31 25.83
CA ASP A 101 6.32 0.25 24.87
C ASP A 101 5.47 0.78 23.72
N LEU A 102 4.66 1.81 23.96
CA LEU A 102 3.87 2.48 22.92
C LEU A 102 4.78 3.30 21.98
N ALA A 103 5.74 4.03 22.54
CA ALA A 103 6.70 4.82 21.76
C ALA A 103 7.59 3.92 20.88
N GLU A 104 8.07 2.77 21.43
CA GLU A 104 8.80 1.76 20.65
C GLU A 104 7.97 1.26 19.46
N LYS A 105 6.72 0.86 19.68
CA LYS A 105 5.82 0.40 18.60
C LYS A 105 5.55 1.49 17.56
N GLN A 106 5.45 2.73 17.98
CA GLN A 106 5.23 3.85 17.07
C GLN A 106 6.49 4.12 16.23
N HIS A 107 7.67 4.07 16.83
CA HIS A 107 8.94 4.15 16.12
C HIS A 107 9.07 3.05 15.08
N ASP A 108 8.82 1.79 15.45
CA ASP A 108 8.88 0.65 14.54
C ASP A 108 7.95 0.83 13.33
N LYS A 109 6.72 1.31 13.59
CA LYS A 109 5.76 1.60 12.53
C LYS A 109 6.28 2.67 11.57
N LEU A 110 6.78 3.78 12.09
CA LEU A 110 7.31 4.88 11.28
C LEU A 110 8.59 4.47 10.53
N ASN A 111 9.43 3.66 11.16
CA ASN A 111 10.65 3.16 10.57
C ASN A 111 10.38 2.22 9.37
N ILE A 112 9.34 1.39 9.43
CA ILE A 112 8.91 0.58 8.28
C ILE A 112 8.53 1.48 7.10
N GLU A 113 7.83 2.59 7.35
CA GLU A 113 7.42 3.53 6.30
C GLU A 113 8.62 4.23 5.62
N LEU A 114 9.75 4.40 6.33
CA LEU A 114 10.98 4.92 5.74
C LEU A 114 11.56 4.06 4.61
N TYR A 115 11.40 2.74 4.72
CA TYR A 115 11.89 1.80 3.69
C TYR A 115 10.96 1.72 2.49
N MET A 116 9.76 2.31 2.57
CA MET A 116 8.80 2.37 1.47
C MET A 116 9.08 3.59 0.58
N SER A 117 10.21 3.57 -0.13
CA SER A 117 10.69 4.68 -0.98
C SER A 117 10.49 4.44 -2.48
N GLY A 118 9.82 3.37 -2.86
CA GLY A 118 9.51 3.08 -4.26
C GLY A 118 8.51 4.07 -4.86
N PRO A 119 8.52 4.27 -6.19
CA PRO A 119 7.75 5.31 -6.86
C PRO A 119 6.22 5.20 -6.65
N HIS A 120 5.74 4.02 -6.29
CA HIS A 120 4.31 3.77 -6.05
C HIS A 120 4.01 3.31 -4.63
N ASP A 121 5.00 3.25 -3.73
CA ASP A 121 4.81 2.70 -2.37
C ASP A 121 3.79 3.50 -1.56
N SER A 122 3.69 4.80 -1.76
CA SER A 122 2.69 5.67 -1.12
C SER A 122 1.29 5.57 -1.74
N SER A 123 1.14 4.87 -2.88
CA SER A 123 -0.12 4.79 -3.61
C SER A 123 -1.15 3.90 -2.91
N GLU A 124 -2.42 4.14 -3.23
CA GLU A 124 -3.51 3.19 -2.98
C GLU A 124 -3.27 1.92 -3.79
N ALA A 125 -3.92 0.83 -3.43
CA ALA A 125 -3.74 -0.45 -4.09
C ALA A 125 -5.07 -1.03 -4.60
N VAL A 126 -4.99 -1.78 -5.70
CA VAL A 126 -6.05 -2.70 -6.10
C VAL A 126 -5.53 -4.11 -5.85
N ILE A 127 -6.28 -4.86 -5.03
CA ILE A 127 -5.98 -6.26 -4.72
C ILE A 127 -7.01 -7.16 -5.40
N THR A 128 -6.54 -8.14 -6.13
CA THR A 128 -7.38 -9.11 -6.83
C THR A 128 -7.02 -10.52 -6.41
N PHE A 129 -8.03 -11.32 -6.12
CA PHE A 129 -7.93 -12.72 -5.75
C PHE A 129 -8.45 -13.59 -6.87
N HIS A 130 -7.71 -14.64 -7.23
CA HIS A 130 -8.12 -15.61 -8.23
C HIS A 130 -7.96 -17.02 -7.68
N ALA A 131 -9.02 -17.83 -7.78
CA ALA A 131 -8.90 -19.25 -7.54
C ALA A 131 -8.02 -19.88 -8.62
N GLY A 132 -7.02 -20.65 -8.20
CA GLY A 132 -6.11 -21.37 -9.07
C GLY A 132 -6.48 -22.85 -9.20
N THR A 133 -5.47 -23.70 -9.26
CA THR A 133 -5.66 -25.16 -9.34
C THR A 133 -6.11 -25.75 -7.99
N GLY A 134 -7.12 -26.61 -7.98
CA GLY A 134 -7.65 -27.26 -6.76
C GLY A 134 -9.18 -27.30 -6.68
N GLY A 135 -9.89 -26.91 -7.75
CA GLY A 135 -11.36 -26.99 -7.82
C GLY A 135 -12.05 -26.18 -6.72
N THR A 136 -13.02 -26.79 -6.03
CA THR A 136 -13.80 -26.16 -4.95
C THR A 136 -12.89 -25.71 -3.79
N ASP A 137 -11.87 -26.49 -3.44
CA ASP A 137 -10.89 -26.14 -2.41
C ASP A 137 -10.09 -24.87 -2.76
N ALA A 138 -9.75 -24.67 -4.05
CA ALA A 138 -9.07 -23.46 -4.48
C ALA A 138 -9.97 -22.22 -4.41
N SER A 139 -11.26 -22.36 -4.73
CA SER A 139 -12.26 -21.29 -4.61
C SER A 139 -12.48 -20.88 -3.16
N ASP A 140 -12.57 -21.85 -2.24
CA ASP A 140 -12.68 -21.61 -0.81
C ASP A 140 -11.42 -20.96 -0.27
N PHE A 141 -10.24 -21.42 -0.71
CA PHE A 141 -8.97 -20.81 -0.31
C PHE A 141 -8.83 -19.35 -0.78
N ALA A 142 -9.28 -19.06 -2.00
CA ALA A 142 -9.29 -17.67 -2.49
C ALA A 142 -10.18 -16.76 -1.63
N GLU A 143 -11.35 -17.28 -1.18
CA GLU A 143 -12.21 -16.54 -0.24
C GLU A 143 -11.56 -16.38 1.15
N MET A 144 -10.86 -17.40 1.64
CA MET A 144 -10.11 -17.31 2.88
C MET A 144 -9.04 -16.21 2.82
N LEU A 145 -8.26 -16.16 1.72
CA LEU A 145 -7.27 -15.10 1.49
C LEU A 145 -7.93 -13.73 1.42
N MET A 146 -8.98 -13.57 0.63
CA MET A 146 -9.76 -12.33 0.56
C MET A 146 -10.16 -11.85 1.95
N ARG A 147 -10.77 -12.71 2.76
CA ARG A 147 -11.19 -12.36 4.11
C ARG A 147 -10.00 -12.00 5.01
N MET A 148 -8.87 -12.70 4.88
CA MET A 148 -7.65 -12.40 5.63
C MET A 148 -7.12 -11.00 5.32
N TYR A 149 -7.00 -10.65 4.04
CA TYR A 149 -6.48 -9.33 3.63
C TYR A 149 -7.45 -8.20 3.94
N LEU A 150 -8.77 -8.40 3.79
CA LEU A 150 -9.76 -7.40 4.19
C LEU A 150 -9.69 -7.13 5.70
N ARG A 151 -9.53 -8.18 6.52
CA ARG A 151 -9.30 -8.01 7.96
C ARG A 151 -8.00 -7.30 8.30
N PHE A 152 -6.94 -7.53 7.51
CA PHE A 152 -5.70 -6.77 7.66
C PHE A 152 -5.92 -5.28 7.34
N CYS A 153 -6.66 -4.96 6.28
CA CYS A 153 -7.02 -3.58 5.94
C CYS A 153 -7.85 -2.91 7.06
N GLU A 154 -8.86 -3.59 7.59
CA GLU A 154 -9.64 -3.11 8.73
C GLU A 154 -8.77 -2.78 9.95
N LYS A 155 -7.83 -3.67 10.29
CA LYS A 155 -6.90 -3.48 11.41
C LYS A 155 -5.96 -2.28 11.21
N ARG A 156 -5.71 -1.91 9.96
CA ARG A 156 -4.93 -0.74 9.55
C ARG A 156 -5.77 0.52 9.38
N GLU A 157 -7.09 0.42 9.60
CA GLU A 157 -8.05 1.52 9.40
C GLU A 157 -8.10 1.99 7.93
N TRP A 158 -7.75 1.09 6.99
CA TRP A 158 -7.84 1.36 5.57
C TRP A 158 -9.25 1.10 5.06
N LYS A 159 -9.74 2.00 4.21
CA LYS A 159 -11.03 1.83 3.56
C LYS A 159 -10.91 0.86 2.39
N THR A 160 -11.82 -0.10 2.32
CA THR A 160 -11.88 -1.06 1.21
C THR A 160 -13.19 -0.90 0.45
N GLU A 161 -13.10 -0.91 -0.88
CA GLU A 161 -14.25 -0.83 -1.78
C GLU A 161 -14.22 -2.00 -2.74
N GLN A 162 -15.34 -2.72 -2.85
CA GLN A 162 -15.46 -3.87 -3.75
C GLN A 162 -15.66 -3.37 -5.19
N ILE A 163 -14.75 -3.74 -6.09
CA ILE A 163 -14.84 -3.46 -7.52
C ILE A 163 -15.61 -4.56 -8.23
N SER A 164 -15.24 -5.82 -7.97
CA SER A 164 -15.88 -6.97 -8.58
C SER A 164 -15.85 -8.18 -7.66
N LEU A 165 -16.82 -9.08 -7.85
CA LEU A 165 -16.87 -10.36 -7.16
C LEU A 165 -17.56 -11.39 -8.05
N SER A 166 -16.88 -12.51 -8.29
CA SER A 166 -17.41 -13.67 -9.01
C SER A 166 -17.43 -14.87 -8.05
N PRO A 167 -18.59 -15.40 -7.66
CA PRO A 167 -18.67 -16.52 -6.74
C PRO A 167 -18.13 -17.80 -7.40
N GLY A 168 -17.68 -18.74 -6.58
CA GLY A 168 -17.38 -20.11 -6.98
C GLY A 168 -18.65 -20.88 -7.36
N SER A 169 -18.48 -22.01 -8.00
CA SER A 169 -19.61 -22.84 -8.43
C SER A 169 -20.33 -23.54 -7.27
N GLU A 170 -19.61 -24.00 -6.26
CA GLU A 170 -20.12 -24.73 -5.10
C GLU A 170 -19.78 -24.01 -3.78
N ALA A 171 -18.59 -23.44 -3.67
CA ALA A 171 -18.13 -22.71 -2.50
C ALA A 171 -17.09 -21.66 -2.90
N GLY A 172 -16.86 -20.70 -2.01
CA GLY A 172 -15.81 -19.70 -2.16
C GLY A 172 -16.03 -18.73 -3.32
N ILE A 173 -14.95 -18.17 -3.82
CA ILE A 173 -14.93 -17.22 -4.93
C ILE A 173 -14.07 -17.73 -6.09
N LYS A 174 -14.48 -17.42 -7.31
CA LYS A 174 -13.66 -17.61 -8.50
C LYS A 174 -12.67 -16.46 -8.65
N SER A 175 -13.13 -15.25 -8.47
CA SER A 175 -12.31 -14.04 -8.40
C SER A 175 -13.00 -12.93 -7.63
N ALA A 176 -12.23 -12.03 -7.05
CA ALA A 176 -12.74 -10.81 -6.43
C ALA A 176 -11.67 -9.71 -6.50
N SER A 177 -12.08 -8.46 -6.73
CA SER A 177 -11.20 -7.31 -6.76
C SER A 177 -11.70 -6.23 -5.82
N PHE A 178 -10.77 -5.65 -5.06
CA PHE A 178 -11.04 -4.58 -4.10
C PHE A 178 -10.05 -3.45 -4.29
N LYS A 179 -10.54 -2.22 -4.21
CA LYS A 179 -9.73 -1.03 -4.04
C LYS A 179 -9.43 -0.88 -2.55
N VAL A 180 -8.18 -0.63 -2.21
CA VAL A 180 -7.69 -0.42 -0.84
C VAL A 180 -7.17 1.01 -0.73
N GLN A 181 -7.85 1.84 0.03
CA GLN A 181 -7.55 3.25 0.21
C GLN A 181 -6.94 3.48 1.59
N GLY A 182 -5.68 3.83 1.61
CA GLY A 182 -4.94 4.13 2.83
C GLY A 182 -3.48 4.46 2.55
N PRO A 183 -2.81 5.08 3.52
CA PRO A 183 -1.41 5.46 3.36
C PRO A 183 -0.54 4.22 3.17
N PHE A 184 0.33 4.25 2.16
CA PHE A 184 1.26 3.18 1.82
C PHE A 184 0.59 1.81 1.57
N ALA A 185 -0.69 1.78 1.17
CA ALA A 185 -1.40 0.52 0.99
C ALA A 185 -0.69 -0.41 -0.01
N TYR A 186 -0.24 0.12 -1.14
CA TYR A 186 0.55 -0.66 -2.10
C TYR A 186 1.91 -1.08 -1.54
N GLY A 187 2.62 -0.19 -0.87
CA GLY A 187 3.94 -0.48 -0.29
C GLY A 187 3.91 -1.66 0.69
N TYR A 188 2.88 -1.73 1.54
CA TYR A 188 2.68 -2.85 2.46
C TYR A 188 2.26 -4.14 1.77
N LEU A 189 1.41 -4.06 0.75
CA LEU A 189 0.81 -5.24 0.14
C LEU A 189 1.63 -5.82 -1.02
N LYS A 190 2.46 -5.03 -1.71
CA LYS A 190 3.18 -5.43 -2.94
C LYS A 190 3.97 -6.74 -2.83
N HIS A 191 4.49 -7.05 -1.66
CA HIS A 191 5.30 -8.26 -1.43
C HIS A 191 4.45 -9.54 -1.28
N GLU A 192 3.15 -9.38 -1.10
CA GLU A 192 2.18 -10.47 -1.05
C GLU A 192 1.69 -10.91 -2.44
N ASN A 193 2.13 -10.20 -3.49
CA ASN A 193 1.76 -10.50 -4.87
C ASN A 193 2.34 -11.84 -5.30
N GLY A 194 1.48 -12.76 -5.73
CA GLY A 194 1.91 -14.07 -6.21
C GLY A 194 0.94 -15.20 -5.92
N VAL A 195 1.44 -16.43 -6.13
CA VAL A 195 0.65 -17.65 -5.93
C VAL A 195 0.83 -18.15 -4.50
N HIS A 196 -0.29 -18.23 -3.80
CA HIS A 196 -0.39 -18.78 -2.45
C HIS A 196 -0.74 -20.26 -2.51
N ARG A 197 -0.20 -21.05 -1.59
CA ARG A 197 -0.41 -22.48 -1.49
C ARG A 197 -1.01 -22.86 -0.16
N LEU A 198 -2.08 -23.65 -0.20
CA LEU A 198 -2.71 -24.25 0.98
C LEU A 198 -2.58 -25.78 0.92
N VAL A 199 -2.16 -26.39 2.01
CA VAL A 199 -2.19 -27.84 2.20
C VAL A 199 -3.00 -28.14 3.45
N ARG A 200 -4.19 -28.74 3.27
CA ARG A 200 -5.09 -29.08 4.37
C ARG A 200 -5.86 -30.37 4.10
N LEU A 201 -6.53 -30.88 5.11
CA LEU A 201 -7.60 -31.87 4.90
C LEU A 201 -8.78 -31.12 4.25
N SER A 202 -9.21 -31.61 3.08
CA SER A 202 -10.29 -30.95 2.34
C SER A 202 -11.64 -31.15 3.05
N PRO A 203 -12.40 -30.07 3.33
CA PRO A 203 -13.75 -30.18 3.84
C PRO A 203 -14.75 -30.64 2.75
N PHE A 204 -14.35 -30.62 1.47
CA PHE A 204 -15.18 -30.99 0.33
C PHE A 204 -14.93 -32.44 -0.15
N ASN A 205 -13.89 -33.09 0.38
CA ASN A 205 -13.54 -34.46 0.05
C ASN A 205 -14.00 -35.38 1.16
N SER A 206 -14.98 -36.25 0.85
CA SER A 206 -15.52 -37.25 1.78
C SER A 206 -14.48 -38.28 2.25
N GLY A 207 -13.39 -38.46 1.51
CA GLY A 207 -12.29 -39.38 1.85
C GLY A 207 -11.34 -38.85 2.91
N GLY A 208 -11.48 -37.59 3.34
CA GLY A 208 -10.61 -36.95 4.37
C GLY A 208 -9.14 -36.91 3.96
N THR A 209 -8.83 -36.85 2.68
CA THR A 209 -7.47 -36.78 2.16
C THR A 209 -6.90 -35.36 2.24
N ARG A 210 -5.59 -35.30 2.30
CA ARG A 210 -4.87 -34.02 2.27
C ARG A 210 -4.79 -33.54 0.82
N GLU A 211 -5.35 -32.37 0.57
CA GLU A 211 -5.36 -31.72 -0.73
C GLU A 211 -4.46 -30.50 -0.75
N THR A 212 -3.95 -30.19 -1.95
CA THR A 212 -3.15 -28.96 -2.18
C THR A 212 -3.91 -28.06 -3.15
N SER A 213 -4.15 -26.83 -2.71
CA SER A 213 -4.86 -25.81 -3.49
C SER A 213 -3.99 -24.58 -3.68
N PHE A 214 -4.19 -23.91 -4.78
CA PHE A 214 -3.50 -22.68 -5.11
C PHE A 214 -4.49 -21.55 -5.36
N ALA A 215 -4.14 -20.35 -4.93
CA ALA A 215 -4.85 -19.14 -5.26
C ALA A 215 -3.82 -18.03 -5.57
N MET A 216 -4.13 -17.17 -6.52
CA MET A 216 -3.29 -16.04 -6.88
C MET A 216 -3.83 -14.79 -6.21
N VAL A 217 -2.94 -14.03 -5.60
CA VAL A 217 -3.19 -12.66 -5.14
C VAL A 217 -2.42 -11.74 -6.06
N GLU A 218 -3.10 -10.83 -6.71
CA GLU A 218 -2.53 -9.83 -7.58
C GLU A 218 -2.71 -8.46 -6.93
N ILE A 219 -1.61 -7.70 -6.84
CA ILE A 219 -1.61 -6.39 -6.21
C ILE A 219 -0.97 -5.40 -7.16
N VAL A 220 -1.75 -4.40 -7.56
CA VAL A 220 -1.30 -3.33 -8.44
C VAL A 220 -1.49 -1.98 -7.76
N PRO A 221 -0.57 -1.01 -7.97
CA PRO A 221 -0.77 0.34 -7.46
C PRO A 221 -1.90 1.01 -8.24
N GLU A 222 -2.68 1.83 -7.56
CA GLU A 222 -3.53 2.78 -8.26
C GLU A 222 -2.65 3.92 -8.79
N VAL A 223 -2.45 3.93 -10.10
CA VAL A 223 -1.77 5.03 -10.79
C VAL A 223 -2.82 5.95 -11.36
N GLU A 224 -2.65 7.26 -11.13
CA GLU A 224 -3.40 8.27 -11.86
C GLU A 224 -3.09 8.11 -13.35
N GLU A 225 -4.10 8.30 -14.19
CA GLU A 225 -3.88 8.32 -15.64
C GLU A 225 -2.74 9.30 -15.92
N SER A 226 -1.58 8.77 -16.30
CA SER A 226 -0.54 9.63 -16.83
C SER A 226 -1.13 10.25 -18.09
N ALA A 227 -1.15 11.56 -18.15
CA ALA A 227 -1.50 12.29 -19.36
C ALA A 227 -0.40 12.06 -20.43
N LEU A 228 -0.27 10.81 -20.87
CA LEU A 228 0.53 10.44 -22.02
C LEU A 228 -0.31 10.86 -23.23
N GLU A 229 -0.18 12.13 -23.60
CA GLU A 229 -0.80 12.66 -24.79
C GLU A 229 -0.05 12.13 -26.00
N ILE A 230 -0.57 11.04 -26.57
CA ILE A 230 -0.04 10.50 -27.83
C ILE A 230 -0.62 11.38 -28.94
N LYS A 231 0.21 12.23 -29.51
CA LYS A 231 -0.18 13.08 -30.62
C LYS A 231 -0.33 12.25 -31.91
N ASP A 232 -1.37 12.49 -32.66
CA ASP A 232 -1.59 11.80 -33.94
C ASP A 232 -0.39 11.93 -34.92
N GLU A 233 0.39 13.00 -34.82
CA GLU A 233 1.62 13.25 -35.57
C GLU A 233 2.73 12.23 -35.29
N ASP A 234 2.75 11.65 -34.06
CA ASP A 234 3.73 10.68 -33.62
C ASP A 234 3.34 9.24 -33.97
N ILE A 235 2.13 9.06 -34.54
CA ILE A 235 1.63 7.75 -34.94
C ILE A 235 1.76 7.62 -36.46
N LYS A 236 2.44 6.58 -36.90
CA LYS A 236 2.44 6.14 -38.30
C LYS A 236 1.37 5.06 -38.47
N TRP A 237 0.46 5.30 -39.39
CA TRP A 237 -0.58 4.37 -39.80
C TRP A 237 -0.15 3.62 -41.04
N ASP A 238 0.00 2.31 -40.98
CA ASP A 238 0.24 1.45 -42.11
C ASP A 238 -0.97 0.53 -42.31
N VAL A 239 -1.58 0.59 -43.46
CA VAL A 239 -2.70 -0.28 -43.84
C VAL A 239 -2.17 -1.33 -44.81
N PHE A 240 -2.44 -2.60 -44.54
CA PHE A 240 -1.91 -3.70 -45.32
C PHE A 240 -2.87 -4.91 -45.36
N ARG A 241 -2.55 -5.88 -46.20
CA ARG A 241 -3.29 -7.17 -46.27
C ARG A 241 -2.85 -8.08 -45.18
N ALA A 242 -3.82 -8.58 -44.37
CA ALA A 242 -3.50 -9.52 -43.29
C ALA A 242 -2.96 -10.85 -43.86
N GLY A 243 -1.87 -11.33 -43.31
CA GLY A 243 -1.30 -12.66 -43.58
C GLY A 243 -1.83 -13.68 -42.58
N GLY A 244 -2.46 -14.75 -43.06
CA GLY A 244 -2.91 -15.83 -42.16
C GLY A 244 -4.02 -16.70 -42.78
N ALA A 245 -4.42 -17.75 -42.09
CA ALA A 245 -5.59 -18.54 -42.41
C ALA A 245 -6.85 -17.74 -42.00
N GLY A 246 -7.71 -17.41 -42.93
CA GLY A 246 -8.90 -16.61 -42.68
C GLY A 246 -9.88 -16.57 -43.82
N GLY A 247 -11.05 -15.97 -43.59
CA GLY A 247 -12.17 -15.88 -44.51
C GLY A 247 -11.96 -14.95 -45.71
N LYS A 248 -13.03 -14.73 -46.47
CA LYS A 248 -13.08 -14.11 -47.80
C LYS A 248 -12.38 -12.75 -47.95
N SER A 249 -12.26 -11.96 -46.89
CA SER A 249 -11.68 -10.60 -46.95
C SER A 249 -10.25 -10.49 -46.43
N VAL A 250 -9.65 -11.53 -45.83
CA VAL A 250 -8.35 -11.45 -45.17
C VAL A 250 -7.18 -11.22 -46.14
N LYS A 251 -7.25 -11.81 -47.34
CA LYS A 251 -6.18 -11.69 -48.36
C LYS A 251 -6.51 -10.77 -49.52
N THR A 252 -7.73 -10.26 -49.59
CA THR A 252 -8.20 -9.48 -50.77
C THR A 252 -8.42 -8.02 -50.47
N ALA A 253 -8.51 -7.62 -49.22
CA ALA A 253 -8.69 -6.22 -48.81
C ALA A 253 -7.56 -5.79 -47.86
N ASP A 254 -7.13 -4.54 -48.00
CA ASP A 254 -6.16 -3.92 -47.09
C ASP A 254 -6.89 -3.48 -45.80
N SER A 255 -7.29 -4.45 -44.98
CA SER A 255 -8.11 -4.24 -43.78
C SER A 255 -7.32 -4.36 -42.47
N ALA A 256 -6.06 -4.77 -42.51
CA ALA A 256 -5.20 -4.80 -41.34
C ALA A 256 -4.51 -3.43 -41.18
N VAL A 257 -4.50 -2.97 -39.93
CA VAL A 257 -3.89 -1.69 -39.54
C VAL A 257 -2.75 -1.94 -38.58
N ARG A 258 -1.61 -1.35 -38.82
CA ARG A 258 -0.47 -1.29 -37.90
C ARG A 258 -0.25 0.14 -37.45
N LEU A 259 -0.20 0.35 -36.17
CA LEU A 259 0.19 1.61 -35.56
C LEU A 259 1.64 1.49 -35.11
N THR A 260 2.47 2.44 -35.49
CA THR A 260 3.86 2.52 -35.03
C THR A 260 4.08 3.90 -34.43
N HIS A 261 4.51 3.95 -33.17
CA HIS A 261 4.91 5.20 -32.55
C HIS A 261 6.33 5.57 -33.02
N LYS A 262 6.55 6.82 -33.46
CA LYS A 262 7.80 7.24 -34.12
C LYS A 262 8.96 7.52 -33.18
N SER A 263 8.66 7.80 -31.88
CA SER A 263 9.64 8.26 -30.89
C SER A 263 9.99 7.24 -29.82
N SER A 264 9.44 6.03 -29.84
CA SER A 264 9.78 4.95 -28.87
C SER A 264 10.49 3.78 -29.54
#